data_5e8438f8bcf321e2e751c8f6b1de40f8
#
_entry.id   5e8438f8bcf321e2e751c8f6b1de40f8
#
_cell.length_a   1.000
_cell.length_b   1.000
_cell.length_c   1.000
_cell.angle_alpha   90.00
_cell.angle_beta   90.00
_cell.angle_gamma   90.00
#
_symmetry.space_group_name_H-M   'P 1'
#
loop_
_entity.id
_entity.type
_entity.pdbx_description
1 polymer ?
#
loop_
_entity_poly.entity_id
_entity_poly.type
_entity_poly.pdbx_seq_one_letter_code
_entity_poly.pdbx_strand_id
1 'polypeptide(L)'
;MNLLEKFNIVPKDRHLYDVAFTHGSYGTKHGLDYTYERLEFLGDSVLNMIVSEYLYKQYPDYEEGKLTKLRANYVCQTALIYYLHELGLDKHIKIYGDDSKITENEVLSITADVFESFLGAIFLDQGIEFAKDYISKIIFPYIDAKKVFFFDYKSVIKEYGDAQEVDIEYKIIDECGVPHNKTFIISILIDGKEMGVGKGKNKKEAEQAASKQAMKKLKIQKY
;
A
#
# COMPACT_ATOMS: atom_id res chain seq x y z
N MET A 1 -6.73 8.79 27.34
CA MET A 1 -7.31 9.59 26.23
C MET A 1 -7.90 8.60 25.24
N ASN A 2 -9.17 8.72 24.95
CA ASN A 2 -9.87 7.84 24.01
C ASN A 2 -9.22 8.03 22.62
N LEU A 3 -9.02 6.93 21.86
CA LEU A 3 -8.44 7.00 20.52
C LEU A 3 -9.07 8.09 19.64
N LEU A 4 -10.38 8.17 19.62
CA LEU A 4 -11.13 9.10 18.79
C LEU A 4 -10.94 10.57 19.20
N GLU A 5 -10.75 10.83 20.50
CA GLU A 5 -10.46 12.18 21.02
C GLU A 5 -9.13 12.72 20.50
N LYS A 6 -8.12 11.84 20.30
CA LYS A 6 -6.82 12.20 19.72
C LYS A 6 -6.97 12.81 18.32
N PHE A 7 -8.00 12.41 17.58
CA PHE A 7 -8.28 12.86 16.21
C PHE A 7 -9.42 13.89 16.13
N ASN A 8 -9.88 14.42 17.28
CA ASN A 8 -11.03 15.32 17.37
C ASN A 8 -12.32 14.70 16.78
N ILE A 9 -12.46 13.38 16.85
CA ILE A 9 -13.64 12.66 16.41
C ILE A 9 -14.60 12.54 17.60
N VAL A 10 -15.76 13.17 17.48
CA VAL A 10 -16.91 12.94 18.38
C VAL A 10 -17.83 11.95 17.65
N PRO A 11 -17.75 10.65 17.96
CA PRO A 11 -18.49 9.64 17.20
C PRO A 11 -19.98 9.76 17.40
N LYS A 12 -20.75 9.76 16.32
CA LYS A 12 -22.21 9.59 16.31
C LYS A 12 -22.56 8.11 16.47
N ASP A 13 -21.77 7.23 15.85
CA ASP A 13 -21.84 5.78 15.99
C ASP A 13 -20.47 5.17 16.34
N ARG A 14 -20.28 4.84 17.61
CA ARG A 14 -19.05 4.20 18.11
C ARG A 14 -18.83 2.81 17.54
N HIS A 15 -19.90 2.11 17.15
CA HIS A 15 -19.82 0.76 16.63
C HIS A 15 -19.03 0.72 15.31
N LEU A 16 -19.16 1.72 14.43
CA LEU A 16 -18.37 1.81 13.20
C LEU A 16 -16.86 1.73 13.46
N TYR A 17 -16.38 2.40 14.50
CA TYR A 17 -14.95 2.37 14.86
C TYR A 17 -14.54 1.06 15.51
N ASP A 18 -15.44 0.38 16.22
CA ASP A 18 -15.19 -0.96 16.74
C ASP A 18 -15.07 -1.98 15.60
N VAL A 19 -15.94 -1.92 14.63
CA VAL A 19 -15.90 -2.70 13.38
C VAL A 19 -14.59 -2.46 12.63
N ALA A 20 -14.18 -1.19 12.46
CA ALA A 20 -13.00 -0.82 11.67
C ALA A 20 -11.70 -1.46 12.16
N PHE A 21 -11.59 -1.80 13.43
CA PHE A 21 -10.42 -2.43 14.01
C PHE A 21 -10.58 -3.95 14.23
N THR A 22 -11.68 -4.56 13.80
CA THR A 22 -11.99 -5.96 14.07
C THR A 22 -11.68 -6.83 12.84
N HIS A 23 -10.56 -7.59 12.90
CA HIS A 23 -10.20 -8.57 11.88
C HIS A 23 -11.09 -9.82 11.95
N GLY A 24 -11.30 -10.48 10.80
CA GLY A 24 -12.14 -11.68 10.66
C GLY A 24 -11.81 -12.80 11.67
N SER A 25 -10.53 -13.03 11.97
CA SER A 25 -10.11 -14.03 12.95
C SER A 25 -10.62 -13.71 14.37
N TYR A 26 -10.60 -12.41 14.74
CA TYR A 26 -11.11 -11.96 16.03
C TYR A 26 -12.65 -12.07 16.08
N GLY A 27 -13.31 -11.64 15.01
CA GLY A 27 -14.77 -11.75 14.87
C GLY A 27 -15.25 -13.19 15.02
N THR A 28 -14.67 -14.12 14.26
CA THR A 28 -14.98 -15.55 14.33
C THR A 28 -14.78 -16.11 15.73
N LYS A 29 -13.66 -15.81 16.37
CA LYS A 29 -13.34 -16.29 17.71
C LYS A 29 -14.34 -15.83 18.77
N HIS A 30 -14.85 -14.61 18.65
CA HIS A 30 -15.75 -13.99 19.61
C HIS A 30 -17.22 -14.06 19.21
N GLY A 31 -17.55 -14.74 18.10
CA GLY A 31 -18.93 -14.90 17.61
C GLY A 31 -19.55 -13.57 17.17
N LEU A 32 -18.73 -12.64 16.67
CA LEU A 32 -19.20 -11.36 16.11
C LEU A 32 -19.67 -11.58 14.68
N ASP A 33 -20.70 -10.87 14.28
CA ASP A 33 -21.27 -10.88 12.93
C ASP A 33 -20.73 -9.75 12.04
N TYR A 34 -19.67 -9.09 12.46
CA TYR A 34 -19.04 -7.98 11.76
C TYR A 34 -17.51 -8.10 11.76
N THR A 35 -16.91 -7.56 10.70
CA THR A 35 -15.47 -7.44 10.51
C THR A 35 -15.18 -6.19 9.68
N TYR A 36 -13.92 -5.83 9.53
CA TYR A 36 -13.52 -4.57 8.90
C TYR A 36 -13.68 -4.55 7.37
N GLU A 37 -13.77 -5.71 6.68
CA GLU A 37 -13.61 -5.80 5.22
C GLU A 37 -14.60 -4.91 4.43
N ARG A 38 -15.83 -4.75 4.92
CA ARG A 38 -16.81 -3.87 4.26
C ARG A 38 -16.48 -2.39 4.40
N LEU A 39 -15.90 -2.00 5.53
CA LEU A 39 -15.43 -0.63 5.74
C LEU A 39 -14.13 -0.36 4.97
N GLU A 40 -13.23 -1.33 4.86
CA GLU A 40 -12.05 -1.32 4.02
C GLU A 40 -12.42 -1.04 2.56
N PHE A 41 -13.34 -1.83 1.97
CA PHE A 41 -13.82 -1.63 0.61
C PHE A 41 -14.33 -0.18 0.37
N LEU A 42 -15.08 0.36 1.32
CA LEU A 42 -15.58 1.73 1.22
C LEU A 42 -14.46 2.75 1.41
N GLY A 43 -13.60 2.53 2.39
CA GLY A 43 -12.51 3.42 2.74
C GLY A 43 -11.46 3.54 1.64
N ASP A 44 -11.11 2.43 0.95
CA ASP A 44 -10.28 2.46 -0.25
C ASP A 44 -10.84 3.40 -1.32
N SER A 45 -12.14 3.28 -1.62
CA SER A 45 -12.81 4.14 -2.59
C SER A 45 -12.78 5.62 -2.19
N VAL A 46 -13.04 5.92 -0.91
CA VAL A 46 -13.00 7.29 -0.36
C VAL A 46 -11.58 7.85 -0.41
N LEU A 47 -10.58 7.07 0.00
CA LEU A 47 -9.16 7.42 -0.03
C LEU A 47 -8.72 7.77 -1.46
N ASN A 48 -8.98 6.86 -2.39
CA ASN A 48 -8.61 7.03 -3.79
C ASN A 48 -9.25 8.27 -4.41
N MET A 49 -10.54 8.54 -4.12
CA MET A 49 -11.25 9.72 -4.59
C MET A 49 -10.60 11.01 -4.07
N ILE A 50 -10.34 11.10 -2.76
CA ILE A 50 -9.81 12.32 -2.12
C ILE A 50 -8.38 12.59 -2.59
N VAL A 51 -7.53 11.57 -2.65
CA VAL A 51 -6.15 11.71 -3.13
C VAL A 51 -6.14 12.07 -4.62
N SER A 52 -7.01 11.46 -5.44
CA SER A 52 -7.12 11.79 -6.87
C SER A 52 -7.55 13.23 -7.09
N GLU A 53 -8.55 13.72 -6.35
CA GLU A 53 -9.00 15.12 -6.43
C GLU A 53 -7.86 16.09 -6.09
N TYR A 54 -7.10 15.79 -5.04
CA TYR A 54 -5.95 16.60 -4.64
C TYR A 54 -4.87 16.63 -5.71
N LEU A 55 -4.45 15.46 -6.20
CA LEU A 55 -3.43 15.35 -7.24
C LEU A 55 -3.83 16.04 -8.55
N TYR A 56 -5.09 15.89 -8.97
CA TYR A 56 -5.63 16.55 -10.16
C TYR A 56 -5.52 18.08 -10.06
N LYS A 57 -5.82 18.65 -8.89
CA LYS A 57 -5.72 20.09 -8.66
C LYS A 57 -4.27 20.57 -8.54
N GLN A 58 -3.43 19.79 -7.88
CA GLN A 58 -2.03 20.15 -7.57
C GLN A 58 -1.11 20.04 -8.79
N TYR A 59 -1.44 19.15 -9.73
CA TYR A 59 -0.60 18.86 -10.90
C TYR A 59 -1.39 18.98 -12.21
N PRO A 60 -1.83 20.21 -12.60
CA PRO A 60 -2.71 20.42 -13.75
C PRO A 60 -2.08 20.01 -15.09
N ASP A 61 -0.75 19.99 -15.18
CA ASP A 61 -0.01 19.63 -16.39
C ASP A 61 0.30 18.13 -16.51
N TYR A 62 -0.16 17.30 -15.52
CA TYR A 62 0.11 15.87 -15.56
C TYR A 62 -1.00 15.12 -16.29
N GLU A 63 -0.57 14.25 -17.22
CA GLU A 63 -1.45 13.31 -17.90
C GLU A 63 -1.96 12.22 -16.95
N GLU A 64 -3.04 11.55 -17.32
CA GLU A 64 -3.72 10.50 -16.54
C GLU A 64 -2.75 9.42 -16.03
N GLY A 65 -1.89 8.88 -16.90
CA GLY A 65 -0.93 7.84 -16.52
C GLY A 65 0.04 8.29 -15.43
N LYS A 66 0.47 9.55 -15.45
CA LYS A 66 1.35 10.12 -14.42
C LYS A 66 0.63 10.36 -13.11
N LEU A 67 -0.61 10.85 -13.16
CA LEU A 67 -1.46 11.01 -11.97
C LEU A 67 -1.77 9.67 -11.32
N THR A 68 -2.05 8.63 -12.10
CA THR A 68 -2.31 7.27 -11.61
C THR A 68 -1.07 6.67 -10.93
N LYS A 69 0.12 6.81 -11.51
CA LYS A 69 1.38 6.37 -10.86
C LYS A 69 1.65 7.14 -9.58
N LEU A 70 1.40 8.44 -9.59
CA LEU A 70 1.61 9.30 -8.41
C LEU A 70 0.64 8.92 -7.29
N ARG A 71 -0.64 8.72 -7.59
CA ARG A 71 -1.63 8.22 -6.63
C ARG A 71 -1.18 6.90 -6.01
N ALA A 72 -0.79 5.93 -6.84
CA ALA A 72 -0.34 4.61 -6.39
C ALA A 72 0.81 4.69 -5.36
N ASN A 73 1.69 5.68 -5.47
CA ASN A 73 2.74 5.89 -4.47
C ASN A 73 2.19 6.26 -3.07
N TYR A 74 1.07 6.97 -2.99
CA TYR A 74 0.53 7.48 -1.73
C TYR A 74 -0.62 6.64 -1.15
N VAL A 75 -1.17 5.70 -1.94
CA VAL A 75 -2.21 4.78 -1.48
C VAL A 75 -1.77 3.31 -1.52
N CYS A 76 -0.49 3.02 -1.74
CA CYS A 76 0.03 1.65 -1.68
C CYS A 76 0.12 1.15 -0.22
N GLN A 77 0.11 -0.17 -0.07
CA GLN A 77 0.21 -0.84 1.23
C GLN A 77 1.31 -0.25 2.13
N THR A 78 2.52 -0.02 1.60
CA THR A 78 3.64 0.56 2.35
C THR A 78 3.32 1.96 2.89
N ALA A 79 2.61 2.77 2.12
CA ALA A 79 2.21 4.10 2.55
C ALA A 79 1.13 4.03 3.64
N LEU A 80 0.12 3.18 3.47
CA LEU A 80 -0.97 3.02 4.44
C LEU A 80 -0.46 2.52 5.79
N ILE A 81 0.44 1.52 5.79
CA ILE A 81 1.11 1.04 6.99
C ILE A 81 1.86 2.17 7.68
N TYR A 82 2.61 2.96 6.92
CA TYR A 82 3.35 4.10 7.45
C TYR A 82 2.41 5.10 8.14
N TYR A 83 1.32 5.49 7.49
CA TYR A 83 0.34 6.42 8.08
C TYR A 83 -0.29 5.86 9.34
N LEU A 84 -0.68 4.59 9.32
CA LEU A 84 -1.31 3.95 10.48
C LEU A 84 -0.36 3.93 11.70
N HIS A 85 0.92 3.62 11.50
CA HIS A 85 1.95 3.65 12.55
C HIS A 85 2.20 5.06 13.09
N GLU A 86 2.33 6.07 12.22
CA GLU A 86 2.48 7.47 12.63
C GLU A 86 1.29 7.94 13.49
N LEU A 87 0.11 7.44 13.21
CA LEU A 87 -1.10 7.73 14.00
C LEU A 87 -1.17 6.92 15.29
N GLY A 88 -0.37 5.86 15.44
CA GLY A 88 -0.38 4.93 16.57
C GLY A 88 -1.65 4.11 16.66
N LEU A 89 -2.27 3.80 15.50
CA LEU A 89 -3.51 3.04 15.40
C LEU A 89 -3.28 1.52 15.45
N ASP A 90 -2.07 1.04 15.19
CA ASP A 90 -1.64 -0.36 15.22
C ASP A 90 -2.04 -1.08 16.52
N LYS A 91 -1.98 -0.38 17.64
CA LYS A 91 -2.30 -0.90 18.99
C LYS A 91 -3.77 -1.25 19.19
N HIS A 92 -4.64 -0.81 18.31
CA HIS A 92 -6.09 -0.99 18.42
C HIS A 92 -6.62 -2.10 17.53
N ILE A 93 -5.76 -2.67 16.67
CA ILE A 93 -6.14 -3.76 15.77
C ILE A 93 -6.44 -5.01 16.60
N LYS A 94 -7.65 -5.54 16.43
CA LYS A 94 -8.11 -6.76 17.10
C LYS A 94 -7.91 -7.94 16.16
N ILE A 95 -6.85 -8.70 16.41
CA ILE A 95 -6.52 -9.94 15.70
C ILE A 95 -6.58 -11.08 16.72
N TYR A 96 -7.05 -12.25 16.31
CA TYR A 96 -6.93 -13.47 17.06
C TYR A 96 -6.13 -14.49 16.26
N GLY A 97 -5.07 -15.01 16.84
CA GLY A 97 -4.23 -16.06 16.26
C GLY A 97 -3.12 -16.42 17.25
N ASP A 98 -2.59 -17.62 17.11
CA ASP A 98 -1.31 -17.99 17.69
C ASP A 98 -0.23 -17.24 16.90
N ASP A 99 0.62 -16.47 17.57
CA ASP A 99 1.71 -15.68 16.94
C ASP A 99 2.57 -16.49 15.96
N SER A 100 2.54 -17.85 16.10
CA SER A 100 3.22 -18.77 15.21
C SER A 100 2.50 -19.02 13.86
N LYS A 101 1.24 -18.59 13.71
CA LYS A 101 0.40 -18.86 12.52
C LYS A 101 0.14 -17.65 11.63
N ILE A 102 0.28 -16.45 12.14
CA ILE A 102 0.10 -15.21 11.37
C ILE A 102 1.47 -14.79 10.82
N THR A 103 1.62 -14.76 9.52
CA THR A 103 2.86 -14.33 8.88
C THR A 103 3.04 -12.81 8.98
N GLU A 104 4.30 -12.33 8.95
CA GLU A 104 4.57 -10.90 8.89
C GLU A 104 3.83 -10.20 7.73
N ASN A 105 3.71 -10.86 6.58
CA ASN A 105 3.01 -10.30 5.42
C ASN A 105 1.51 -10.14 5.67
N GLU A 106 0.89 -11.09 6.38
CA GLU A 106 -0.52 -10.97 6.77
C GLU A 106 -0.72 -9.82 7.76
N VAL A 107 0.16 -9.65 8.73
CA VAL A 107 0.12 -8.50 9.64
C VAL A 107 0.24 -7.18 8.88
N LEU A 108 1.15 -7.10 7.91
CA LEU A 108 1.30 -5.91 7.06
C LEU A 108 0.04 -5.63 6.22
N SER A 109 -0.59 -6.68 5.65
CA SER A 109 -1.84 -6.50 4.91
C SER A 109 -2.94 -5.98 5.81
N ILE A 110 -3.20 -6.66 6.92
CA ILE A 110 -4.22 -6.28 7.91
C ILE A 110 -4.00 -4.82 8.39
N THR A 111 -2.73 -4.43 8.58
CA THR A 111 -2.40 -3.07 9.01
C THR A 111 -2.83 -2.02 7.97
N ALA A 112 -2.61 -2.29 6.69
CA ALA A 112 -3.05 -1.39 5.61
C ALA A 112 -4.58 -1.36 5.50
N ASP A 113 -5.22 -2.53 5.52
CA ASP A 113 -6.67 -2.70 5.40
C ASP A 113 -7.41 -1.95 6.53
N VAL A 114 -6.85 -1.99 7.75
CA VAL A 114 -7.41 -1.25 8.91
C VAL A 114 -7.31 0.26 8.74
N PHE A 115 -6.27 0.79 8.08
CA PHE A 115 -6.22 2.22 7.77
C PHE A 115 -7.38 2.64 6.86
N GLU A 116 -7.63 1.88 5.80
CA GLU A 116 -8.75 2.10 4.89
C GLU A 116 -10.08 1.94 5.61
N SER A 117 -10.24 0.88 6.38
CA SER A 117 -11.45 0.62 7.17
C SER A 117 -11.75 1.75 8.16
N PHE A 118 -10.73 2.27 8.85
CA PHE A 118 -10.90 3.41 9.75
C PHE A 118 -11.37 4.67 9.01
N LEU A 119 -10.84 4.90 7.80
CA LEU A 119 -11.30 5.98 6.94
C LEU A 119 -12.75 5.78 6.47
N GLY A 120 -13.14 4.54 6.15
CA GLY A 120 -14.52 4.17 5.84
C GLY A 120 -15.48 4.47 7.00
N ALA A 121 -15.05 4.17 8.23
CA ALA A 121 -15.81 4.50 9.46
C ALA A 121 -15.95 6.02 9.63
N ILE A 122 -14.86 6.79 9.46
CA ILE A 122 -14.90 8.26 9.51
C ILE A 122 -15.87 8.82 8.47
N PHE A 123 -15.82 8.31 7.24
CA PHE A 123 -16.70 8.78 6.17
C PHE A 123 -18.17 8.53 6.49
N LEU A 124 -18.55 7.35 6.97
CA LEU A 124 -19.94 7.03 7.32
C LEU A 124 -20.43 7.83 8.52
N ASP A 125 -19.58 8.03 9.52
CA ASP A 125 -19.95 8.69 10.77
C ASP A 125 -19.95 10.22 10.66
N GLN A 126 -18.92 10.80 10.03
CA GLN A 126 -18.68 12.25 10.00
C GLN A 126 -18.94 12.90 8.64
N GLY A 127 -18.99 12.11 7.57
CA GLY A 127 -19.19 12.58 6.20
C GLY A 127 -17.91 12.92 5.45
N ILE A 128 -18.07 13.26 4.17
CA ILE A 128 -16.96 13.43 3.23
C ILE A 128 -16.03 14.60 3.57
N GLU A 129 -16.59 15.72 4.04
CA GLU A 129 -15.78 16.91 4.33
C GLU A 129 -14.83 16.67 5.51
N PHE A 130 -15.28 15.94 6.52
CA PHE A 130 -14.43 15.55 7.63
C PHE A 130 -13.35 14.55 7.18
N ALA A 131 -13.70 13.56 6.35
CA ALA A 131 -12.76 12.61 5.79
C ALA A 131 -11.67 13.32 4.94
N LYS A 132 -12.05 14.34 4.14
CA LYS A 132 -11.12 15.17 3.38
C LYS A 132 -10.17 15.95 4.31
N ASP A 133 -10.70 16.61 5.34
CA ASP A 133 -9.88 17.34 6.31
C ASP A 133 -8.90 16.39 7.02
N TYR A 134 -9.38 15.19 7.40
CA TYR A 134 -8.55 14.16 8.02
C TYR A 134 -7.39 13.72 7.12
N ILE A 135 -7.68 13.33 5.86
CA ILE A 135 -6.67 12.92 4.87
C ILE A 135 -5.71 14.06 4.55
N SER A 136 -6.22 15.31 4.46
CA SER A 136 -5.37 16.46 4.14
C SER A 136 -4.26 16.67 5.17
N LYS A 137 -4.52 16.38 6.42
CA LYS A 137 -3.54 16.51 7.51
C LYS A 137 -2.53 15.35 7.55
N ILE A 138 -2.92 14.17 7.07
CA ILE A 138 -2.12 12.95 7.20
C ILE A 138 -1.33 12.64 5.93
N ILE A 139 -1.92 12.83 4.74
CA ILE A 139 -1.33 12.36 3.48
C ILE A 139 -0.76 13.52 2.66
N PHE A 140 -1.46 14.65 2.54
CA PHE A 140 -1.03 15.74 1.66
C PHE A 140 0.35 16.30 1.98
N PRO A 141 0.81 16.42 3.26
CA PRO A 141 2.17 16.84 3.55
C PRO A 141 3.25 15.96 2.93
N TYR A 142 2.96 14.65 2.75
CA TYR A 142 3.89 13.72 2.10
C TYR A 142 3.86 13.86 0.57
N ILE A 143 2.70 14.21 -0.01
CA ILE A 143 2.58 14.52 -1.44
C ILE A 143 3.39 15.78 -1.74
N ASP A 144 3.22 16.84 -0.94
CA ASP A 144 3.91 18.12 -1.10
C ASP A 144 5.43 17.98 -0.91
N ALA A 145 5.84 17.14 0.04
CA ALA A 145 7.24 16.78 0.26
C ALA A 145 7.80 15.80 -0.79
N LYS A 146 6.99 15.33 -1.74
CA LYS A 146 7.34 14.34 -2.77
C LYS A 146 7.96 13.06 -2.18
N LYS A 147 7.44 12.61 -1.03
CA LYS A 147 7.93 11.39 -0.37
C LYS A 147 7.64 10.17 -1.23
N VAL A 148 8.64 9.33 -1.43
CA VAL A 148 8.51 8.08 -2.19
C VAL A 148 8.30 6.93 -1.22
N PHE A 149 7.11 6.33 -1.22
CA PHE A 149 6.76 5.11 -0.48
C PHE A 149 6.97 3.85 -1.31
N PHE A 150 6.66 3.94 -2.60
CA PHE A 150 6.81 2.86 -3.55
C PHE A 150 7.46 3.36 -4.83
N PHE A 151 8.44 2.62 -5.31
CA PHE A 151 9.09 2.91 -6.58
C PHE A 151 8.98 1.69 -7.50
N ASP A 152 8.28 1.83 -8.62
CA ASP A 152 8.06 0.77 -9.59
C ASP A 152 9.25 0.65 -10.55
N TYR A 153 10.29 -0.05 -10.06
CA TYR A 153 11.50 -0.30 -10.86
C TYR A 153 11.21 -1.07 -12.15
N LYS A 154 10.22 -1.99 -12.13
CA LYS A 154 9.86 -2.80 -13.30
C LYS A 154 9.26 -1.93 -14.40
N SER A 155 8.34 -1.04 -14.06
CA SER A 155 7.74 -0.10 -15.03
C SER A 155 8.78 0.86 -15.61
N VAL A 156 9.71 1.37 -14.79
CA VAL A 156 10.79 2.25 -15.28
C VAL A 156 11.70 1.52 -16.27
N ILE A 157 12.07 0.28 -15.98
CA ILE A 157 12.90 -0.51 -16.90
C ILE A 157 12.14 -0.85 -18.19
N LYS A 158 10.83 -1.13 -18.10
CA LYS A 158 9.99 -1.35 -19.28
C LYS A 158 9.94 -0.10 -20.17
N GLU A 159 9.66 1.08 -19.59
CA GLU A 159 9.66 2.37 -20.31
C GLU A 159 11.03 2.65 -20.97
N TYR A 160 12.13 2.30 -20.29
CA TYR A 160 13.47 2.36 -20.86
C TYR A 160 13.61 1.43 -22.05
N GLY A 161 13.12 0.18 -21.95
CA GLY A 161 13.14 -0.79 -23.05
C GLY A 161 12.39 -0.30 -24.27
N ASP A 162 11.18 0.21 -24.05
CA ASP A 162 10.36 0.79 -25.12
C ASP A 162 11.04 2.01 -25.79
N ALA A 163 11.65 2.89 -25.00
CA ALA A 163 12.31 4.09 -25.49
C ALA A 163 13.65 3.83 -26.21
N GLN A 164 14.36 2.77 -25.85
CA GLN A 164 15.63 2.37 -26.46
C GLN A 164 15.47 1.27 -27.50
N GLU A 165 14.24 0.80 -27.74
CA GLU A 165 13.93 -0.32 -28.64
C GLU A 165 14.73 -1.61 -28.33
N VAL A 166 14.94 -1.89 -27.00
CA VAL A 166 15.64 -3.07 -26.52
C VAL A 166 14.68 -4.07 -25.88
N ASP A 167 14.98 -5.36 -26.02
CA ASP A 167 14.16 -6.44 -25.45
C ASP A 167 14.41 -6.60 -23.96
N ILE A 168 13.33 -6.68 -23.17
CA ILE A 168 13.38 -6.89 -21.72
C ILE A 168 12.76 -8.24 -21.37
N GLU A 169 13.54 -9.14 -20.86
CA GLU A 169 13.11 -10.48 -20.46
C GLU A 169 13.39 -10.74 -18.98
N TYR A 170 12.42 -11.38 -18.28
CA TYR A 170 12.60 -11.87 -16.90
C TYR A 170 12.65 -13.39 -16.90
N LYS A 171 13.74 -13.97 -16.35
CA LYS A 171 13.92 -15.42 -16.23
C LYS A 171 13.98 -15.83 -14.76
N ILE A 172 13.17 -16.81 -14.40
CA ILE A 172 13.31 -17.46 -13.09
C ILE A 172 14.58 -18.31 -13.15
N ILE A 173 15.55 -17.97 -12.28
CA ILE A 173 16.78 -18.72 -12.15
C ILE A 173 16.59 -19.88 -11.17
N ASP A 174 15.89 -19.59 -10.07
CA ASP A 174 15.67 -20.56 -9.00
C ASP A 174 14.38 -20.29 -8.24
N GLU A 175 13.81 -21.34 -7.68
CA GLU A 175 12.65 -21.31 -6.81
C GLU A 175 12.90 -22.26 -5.64
N CYS A 176 13.11 -21.74 -4.45
CA CYS A 176 13.44 -22.51 -3.26
C CYS A 176 12.51 -22.22 -2.09
N GLY A 177 12.44 -23.15 -1.13
CA GLY A 177 11.61 -23.05 0.07
C GLY A 177 10.36 -23.94 0.04
N VAL A 178 9.66 -24.00 1.18
CA VAL A 178 8.41 -24.78 1.34
C VAL A 178 7.22 -24.04 0.71
N PRO A 179 6.12 -24.71 0.34
CA PRO A 179 5.00 -24.12 -0.42
C PRO A 179 4.48 -22.79 0.12
N HIS A 180 4.50 -22.60 1.44
CA HIS A 180 3.99 -21.40 2.11
C HIS A 180 5.09 -20.37 2.46
N ASN A 181 6.37 -20.67 2.11
CA ASN A 181 7.49 -19.75 2.29
C ASN A 181 8.49 -19.90 1.14
N LYS A 182 8.00 -19.72 -0.10
CA LYS A 182 8.81 -19.76 -1.30
C LYS A 182 9.63 -18.50 -1.46
N THR A 183 10.81 -18.69 -2.03
CA THR A 183 11.69 -17.62 -2.47
C THR A 183 11.95 -17.78 -3.95
N PHE A 184 11.73 -16.71 -4.70
CA PHE A 184 12.00 -16.64 -6.13
C PHE A 184 13.30 -15.87 -6.38
N ILE A 185 14.14 -16.40 -7.28
CA ILE A 185 15.32 -15.71 -7.77
C ILE A 185 15.12 -15.48 -9.27
N ILE A 186 15.08 -14.22 -9.68
CA ILE A 186 14.78 -13.80 -11.05
C ILE A 186 15.92 -12.96 -11.59
N SER A 187 16.39 -13.31 -12.80
CA SER A 187 17.28 -12.48 -13.60
C SER A 187 16.48 -11.62 -14.54
N ILE A 188 16.91 -10.36 -14.72
CA ILE A 188 16.47 -9.50 -15.81
C ILE A 188 17.56 -9.47 -16.89
N LEU A 189 17.14 -9.72 -18.13
CA LEU A 189 17.98 -9.62 -19.31
C LEU A 189 17.52 -8.43 -20.14
N ILE A 190 18.49 -7.72 -20.72
CA ILE A 190 18.27 -6.65 -21.69
C ILE A 190 19.08 -7.02 -22.93
N ASP A 191 18.42 -7.22 -24.05
CA ASP A 191 19.01 -7.79 -25.28
C ASP A 191 19.82 -9.06 -25.01
N GLY A 192 19.25 -9.98 -24.21
CA GLY A 192 19.88 -11.24 -23.84
C GLY A 192 21.02 -11.14 -22.82
N LYS A 193 21.44 -9.94 -22.40
CA LYS A 193 22.50 -9.74 -21.42
C LYS A 193 21.94 -9.56 -20.03
N GLU A 194 22.45 -10.33 -19.04
CA GLU A 194 22.03 -10.20 -17.65
C GLU A 194 22.40 -8.82 -17.06
N MET A 195 21.39 -8.08 -16.66
CA MET A 195 21.53 -6.74 -16.09
C MET A 195 21.28 -6.69 -14.59
N GLY A 196 20.63 -7.69 -14.02
CA GLY A 196 20.42 -7.77 -12.58
C GLY A 196 19.77 -9.08 -12.15
N VAL A 197 19.91 -9.42 -10.87
CA VAL A 197 19.29 -10.59 -10.25
C VAL A 197 18.56 -10.12 -9.00
N GLY A 198 17.30 -10.50 -8.86
CA GLY A 198 16.46 -10.13 -7.72
C GLY A 198 15.97 -11.36 -6.97
N LYS A 199 15.81 -11.21 -5.65
CA LYS A 199 15.24 -12.20 -4.77
C LYS A 199 14.00 -11.63 -4.11
N GLY A 200 12.91 -12.42 -4.01
CA GLY A 200 11.66 -12.01 -3.38
C GLY A 200 10.83 -13.20 -2.90
N LYS A 201 9.86 -12.94 -2.03
CA LYS A 201 8.91 -13.94 -1.52
C LYS A 201 7.85 -14.34 -2.58
N ASN A 202 7.73 -13.55 -3.62
CA ASN A 202 6.91 -13.82 -4.80
C ASN A 202 7.63 -13.30 -6.06
N LYS A 203 7.12 -13.67 -7.23
CA LYS A 203 7.73 -13.28 -8.52
C LYS A 203 7.80 -11.76 -8.69
N LYS A 204 6.74 -11.04 -8.29
CA LYS A 204 6.67 -9.57 -8.41
C LYS A 204 7.78 -8.88 -7.60
N GLU A 205 8.01 -9.30 -6.37
CA GLU A 205 9.09 -8.77 -5.54
C GLU A 205 10.47 -9.07 -6.13
N ALA A 206 10.67 -10.31 -6.61
CA ALA A 206 11.93 -10.69 -7.22
C ALA A 206 12.21 -9.90 -8.52
N GLU A 207 11.19 -9.68 -9.36
CA GLU A 207 11.27 -8.85 -10.56
C GLU A 207 11.59 -7.38 -10.21
N GLN A 208 10.96 -6.81 -9.20
CA GLN A 208 11.24 -5.46 -8.71
C GLN A 208 12.69 -5.33 -8.21
N ALA A 209 13.18 -6.34 -7.48
CA ALA A 209 14.56 -6.36 -6.98
C ALA A 209 15.58 -6.49 -8.13
N ALA A 210 15.29 -7.32 -9.14
CA ALA A 210 16.12 -7.45 -10.35
C ALA A 210 16.15 -6.13 -11.15
N SER A 211 15.00 -5.53 -11.37
CA SER A 211 14.85 -4.25 -12.06
C SER A 211 15.61 -3.12 -11.35
N LYS A 212 15.57 -3.10 -10.01
CA LYS A 212 16.35 -2.14 -9.21
C LYS A 212 17.85 -2.26 -9.45
N GLN A 213 18.39 -3.49 -9.60
CA GLN A 213 19.78 -3.70 -9.92
C GLN A 213 20.11 -3.28 -11.36
N ALA A 214 19.25 -3.64 -12.33
CA ALA A 214 19.41 -3.23 -13.72
C ALA A 214 19.42 -1.71 -13.86
N MET A 215 18.50 -1.02 -13.20
CA MET A 215 18.41 0.46 -13.20
C MET A 215 19.72 1.09 -12.68
N LYS A 216 20.30 0.55 -11.58
CA LYS A 216 21.59 1.01 -11.06
C LYS A 216 22.72 0.82 -12.09
N LYS A 217 22.76 -0.35 -12.74
CA LYS A 217 23.80 -0.70 -13.72
C LYS A 217 23.70 0.16 -15.00
N LEU A 218 22.48 0.50 -15.40
CA LEU A 218 22.18 1.41 -16.51
C LEU A 218 22.36 2.89 -16.17
N LYS A 219 22.59 3.23 -14.87
CA LYS A 219 22.69 4.61 -14.35
C LYS A 219 21.43 5.45 -14.62
N ILE A 220 20.26 4.79 -14.69
CA ILE A 220 18.98 5.48 -14.79
C ILE A 220 18.71 6.19 -13.47
N GLN A 221 18.54 7.51 -13.51
CA GLN A 221 18.25 8.32 -12.31
C GLN A 221 16.79 8.15 -11.87
N LYS A 222 16.56 8.20 -10.56
CA LYS A 222 15.20 8.37 -10.01
C LYS A 222 14.77 9.81 -10.31
N TYR A 223 13.60 9.95 -10.89
CA TYR A 223 12.96 11.26 -11.07
C TYR A 223 12.50 11.83 -9.75
#